data_a0ee9bde0e52fc3ee714b233cde77fc6
#
_entry.id   a0ee9bde0e52fc3ee714b233cde77fc6
#
_cell.length_a   1.000
_cell.length_b   1.000
_cell.length_c   1.000
_cell.angle_alpha   90.00
_cell.angle_beta   90.00
_cell.angle_gamma   90.00
#
_symmetry.space_group_name_H-M   'P 1'
#
loop_
_entity.id
_entity.type
_entity.pdbx_description
1 polymer ?
#
loop_
_entity_poly.entity_id
_entity_poly.type
_entity_poly.pdbx_seq_one_letter_code
_entity_poly.pdbx_strand_id
1 'polypeptide(L)'
;MVTFGATANTNPNKSFEVTPSPSDSISSLSFSPRADVLVATSWDNQVRCWEISRSGTSLSSAPKASISHDQPVLCSAWKDDGTTVFSGGCDKQAKMWPLLSGGQPVTVAVHDAPIVDMAWIPGMNLLVTGSWDKTLKYWDTRQQTPVHTQQLPDKCYSLSVKHPLLVVGTADRNLIVFNLQNPQTEFKRIVSPLKYQTRCVAAFPDQQGFLVGSIEGRVGVHHLDGSQQDKNFTFKCHRDGNDIYSVNALNFHPVHGTFATAGSDGAFHFWDKDSKQRLKVVMSRCSQPITCSSFNHDGSIYAYASCYDWSKGAENHNPATAKSSIFLHLPEESEVKAKPRVTTSKK
;
A
#
# COMPACT_ATOMS: atom_id res chain seq x y z
N MET A 1 -1.90 38.56 25.43
CA MET A 1 -1.67 37.16 25.81
C MET A 1 -1.45 36.39 24.54
N VAL A 2 -0.24 35.99 24.26
CA VAL A 2 0.06 35.14 23.08
C VAL A 2 -0.19 33.71 23.52
N THR A 3 -1.28 33.12 23.07
CA THR A 3 -1.53 31.67 23.23
C THR A 3 -0.51 30.93 22.39
N PHE A 4 0.49 30.32 23.01
CA PHE A 4 1.34 29.32 22.40
C PHE A 4 0.43 28.15 22.00
N GLY A 5 0.13 28.04 20.71
CA GLY A 5 -0.54 26.86 20.16
C GLY A 5 0.29 25.64 20.52
N ALA A 6 -0.33 24.64 21.17
CA ALA A 6 0.30 23.37 21.44
C ALA A 6 0.79 22.80 20.10
N THR A 7 2.09 22.56 19.96
CA THR A 7 2.64 21.88 18.79
C THR A 7 2.00 20.50 18.70
N ALA A 8 1.28 20.26 17.61
CA ALA A 8 0.60 18.98 17.40
C ALA A 8 1.63 17.85 17.49
N ASN A 9 1.33 16.82 18.31
CA ASN A 9 2.22 15.69 18.49
C ASN A 9 2.32 14.89 17.17
N THR A 10 3.49 14.91 16.55
CA THR A 10 3.72 14.24 15.26
C THR A 10 3.78 12.72 15.39
N ASN A 11 4.13 12.20 16.58
CA ASN A 11 4.26 10.76 16.86
C ASN A 11 3.46 10.34 18.10
N PRO A 12 2.12 10.43 18.08
CA PRO A 12 1.27 10.17 19.23
C PRO A 12 1.25 8.69 19.67
N ASN A 13 1.59 7.77 18.76
CA ASN A 13 1.62 6.34 19.03
C ASN A 13 2.97 5.87 19.61
N LYS A 14 3.92 6.78 19.80
CA LYS A 14 5.28 6.48 20.28
C LYS A 14 5.97 5.40 19.41
N SER A 15 5.65 5.38 18.12
CA SER A 15 6.30 4.50 17.16
C SER A 15 7.74 4.92 16.92
N PHE A 16 8.60 3.99 16.53
CA PHE A 16 9.97 4.31 16.16
C PHE A 16 10.01 5.13 14.86
N GLU A 17 10.72 6.26 14.85
CA GLU A 17 10.88 7.08 13.64
C GLU A 17 12.13 6.66 12.86
N VAL A 18 11.96 6.34 11.57
CA VAL A 18 13.04 5.99 10.66
C VAL A 18 13.77 7.25 10.21
N THR A 19 15.09 7.26 10.33
CA THR A 19 15.94 8.41 9.97
C THR A 19 17.09 8.00 9.04
N PRO A 20 17.51 8.89 8.11
CA PRO A 20 16.89 10.15 7.71
C PRO A 20 15.56 9.93 6.95
N SER A 21 14.59 10.81 7.13
CA SER A 21 13.32 10.76 6.37
C SER A 21 13.47 11.39 4.99
N PRO A 22 12.62 11.01 3.99
CA PRO A 22 12.52 11.72 2.72
C PRO A 22 12.21 13.22 2.89
N SER A 23 12.64 14.03 1.93
CA SER A 23 12.46 15.49 1.99
C SER A 23 11.10 15.96 1.47
N ASP A 24 10.33 15.08 0.83
CA ASP A 24 8.99 15.35 0.31
C ASP A 24 8.04 14.21 0.66
N SER A 25 6.78 14.31 0.25
CA SER A 25 5.72 13.33 0.51
C SER A 25 6.13 11.92 0.09
N ILE A 26 5.83 10.96 0.95
CA ILE A 26 6.16 9.55 0.75
C ILE A 26 4.99 8.89 0.03
N SER A 27 5.26 8.26 -1.09
CA SER A 27 4.26 7.68 -2.00
C SER A 27 4.02 6.19 -1.78
N SER A 28 5.06 5.43 -1.43
CA SER A 28 4.91 4.01 -1.10
C SER A 28 5.93 3.55 -0.07
N LEU A 29 5.57 2.49 0.65
CA LEU A 29 6.42 1.72 1.56
C LEU A 29 6.33 0.25 1.19
N SER A 30 7.47 -0.44 1.13
CA SER A 30 7.50 -1.87 0.89
C SER A 30 8.64 -2.54 1.66
N PHE A 31 8.32 -3.62 2.39
CA PHE A 31 9.32 -4.45 3.03
C PHE A 31 9.79 -5.57 2.11
N SER A 32 11.05 -5.96 2.26
CA SER A 32 11.56 -7.18 1.65
C SER A 32 10.73 -8.39 2.13
N PRO A 33 10.43 -9.35 1.25
CA PRO A 33 9.73 -10.57 1.63
C PRO A 33 10.60 -11.56 2.42
N ARG A 34 11.88 -11.26 2.63
CA ARG A 34 12.86 -12.18 3.26
C ARG A 34 13.60 -11.61 4.45
N ALA A 35 13.57 -10.27 4.64
CA ALA A 35 14.34 -9.58 5.67
C ALA A 35 13.65 -8.28 6.07
N ASP A 36 14.04 -7.74 7.22
CA ASP A 36 13.54 -6.43 7.67
C ASP A 36 14.29 -5.29 6.98
N VAL A 37 14.16 -5.24 5.65
CA VAL A 37 14.67 -4.17 4.79
C VAL A 37 13.49 -3.40 4.24
N LEU A 38 13.40 -2.12 4.61
CA LEU A 38 12.33 -1.23 4.20
C LEU A 38 12.78 -0.35 3.05
N VAL A 39 11.93 -0.25 2.03
CA VAL A 39 12.08 0.69 0.92
C VAL A 39 10.94 1.71 0.97
N ALA A 40 11.27 2.97 0.73
CA ALA A 40 10.33 4.07 0.55
C ALA A 40 10.59 4.78 -0.77
N THR A 41 9.52 5.14 -1.45
CA THR A 41 9.52 6.04 -2.61
C THR A 41 8.94 7.39 -2.23
N SER A 42 9.39 8.45 -2.90
CA SER A 42 9.01 9.81 -2.55
C SER A 42 8.87 10.74 -3.76
N TRP A 43 8.13 11.81 -3.55
CA TRP A 43 7.99 12.92 -4.49
C TRP A 43 9.28 13.72 -4.66
N ASP A 44 10.30 13.49 -3.81
CA ASP A 44 11.65 14.04 -3.98
C ASP A 44 12.50 13.29 -5.02
N ASN A 45 11.87 12.47 -5.86
CA ASN A 45 12.46 11.67 -6.94
C ASN A 45 13.34 10.53 -6.47
N GLN A 46 13.39 10.21 -5.17
CA GLN A 46 14.30 9.20 -4.65
C GLN A 46 13.57 7.96 -4.14
N VAL A 47 14.29 6.85 -4.26
CA VAL A 47 13.99 5.58 -3.61
C VAL A 47 15.06 5.34 -2.56
N ARG A 48 14.67 5.17 -1.31
CA ARG A 48 15.58 4.96 -0.19
C ARG A 48 15.35 3.61 0.46
N CYS A 49 16.40 3.06 1.01
CA CYS A 49 16.40 1.77 1.66
C CYS A 49 17.05 1.84 3.05
N TRP A 50 16.41 1.20 4.02
CA TRP A 50 16.93 1.04 5.39
C TRP A 50 16.89 -0.42 5.79
N GLU A 51 17.93 -0.86 6.49
CA GLU A 51 17.89 -2.08 7.27
C GLU A 51 17.31 -1.77 8.65
N ILE A 52 16.30 -2.52 9.04
CA ILE A 52 15.64 -2.39 10.33
C ILE A 52 16.14 -3.51 11.23
N SER A 53 16.65 -3.16 12.40
CA SER A 53 17.07 -4.14 13.39
C SER A 53 16.18 -4.06 14.62
N ARG A 54 15.86 -5.21 15.19
CA ARG A 54 15.02 -5.33 16.38
C ARG A 54 15.76 -6.07 17.49
N SER A 55 15.71 -5.50 18.70
CA SER A 55 16.18 -6.15 19.93
C SER A 55 15.09 -5.99 21.00
N GLY A 56 14.32 -7.06 21.24
CA GLY A 56 13.14 -7.00 22.10
C GLY A 56 12.09 -6.03 21.57
N THR A 57 11.82 -4.97 22.33
CA THR A 57 10.92 -3.86 21.96
C THR A 57 11.65 -2.67 21.32
N SER A 58 12.96 -2.69 21.29
CA SER A 58 13.76 -1.61 20.69
C SER A 58 13.97 -1.84 19.20
N LEU A 59 13.80 -0.78 18.43
CA LEU A 59 14.06 -0.74 17.00
C LEU A 59 15.23 0.18 16.70
N SER A 60 15.94 -0.11 15.62
CA SER A 60 16.91 0.80 15.01
C SER A 60 16.79 0.73 13.49
N SER A 61 17.16 1.80 12.81
CA SER A 61 17.19 1.87 11.34
C SER A 61 18.56 2.33 10.87
N ALA A 62 19.12 1.66 9.87
CA ALA A 62 20.37 2.02 9.25
C ALA A 62 20.13 2.27 7.75
N PRO A 63 20.38 3.49 7.23
CA PRO A 63 20.27 3.76 5.81
C PRO A 63 21.31 2.92 5.06
N LYS A 64 20.90 2.25 3.99
CA LYS A 64 21.76 1.35 3.20
C LYS A 64 22.13 1.93 1.86
N ALA A 65 21.14 2.42 1.12
CA ALA A 65 21.34 2.92 -0.23
C ALA A 65 20.17 3.79 -0.69
N SER A 66 20.39 4.55 -1.76
CA SER A 66 19.37 5.29 -2.46
C SER A 66 19.66 5.34 -3.96
N ILE A 67 18.59 5.42 -4.75
CA ILE A 67 18.65 5.70 -6.18
C ILE A 67 17.68 6.83 -6.52
N SER A 68 17.90 7.47 -7.68
CA SER A 68 17.07 8.57 -8.16
C SER A 68 16.38 8.20 -9.47
N HIS A 69 15.18 8.71 -9.61
CA HIS A 69 14.44 8.86 -10.85
C HIS A 69 14.53 10.31 -11.35
N ASP A 70 14.16 10.57 -12.59
CA ASP A 70 14.15 11.93 -13.14
C ASP A 70 12.91 12.73 -12.70
N GLN A 71 11.89 12.05 -12.18
CA GLN A 71 10.60 12.59 -11.75
C GLN A 71 10.15 11.86 -10.46
N PRO A 72 9.10 12.35 -9.75
CA PRO A 72 8.57 11.70 -8.55
C PRO A 72 8.33 10.21 -8.72
N VAL A 73 8.75 9.44 -7.72
CA VAL A 73 8.55 7.99 -7.67
C VAL A 73 7.25 7.69 -6.94
N LEU A 74 6.39 6.86 -7.51
CA LEU A 74 5.04 6.62 -6.99
C LEU A 74 4.85 5.26 -6.33
N CYS A 75 5.61 4.24 -6.77
CA CYS A 75 5.41 2.87 -6.33
C CYS A 75 6.71 2.07 -6.29
N SER A 76 6.70 0.99 -5.53
CA SER A 76 7.79 0.03 -5.44
C SER A 76 7.29 -1.39 -5.22
N ALA A 77 8.06 -2.36 -5.66
CA ALA A 77 7.83 -3.78 -5.42
C ALA A 77 9.15 -4.51 -5.20
N TRP A 78 9.11 -5.62 -4.46
CA TRP A 78 10.25 -6.51 -4.28
C TRP A 78 10.11 -7.75 -5.13
N LYS A 79 11.22 -8.24 -5.65
CA LYS A 79 11.32 -9.60 -6.14
C LYS A 79 11.19 -10.56 -4.96
N ASP A 80 10.59 -11.71 -5.19
CA ASP A 80 10.26 -12.70 -4.14
C ASP A 80 11.48 -13.31 -3.42
N ASP A 81 12.66 -13.25 -4.04
CA ASP A 81 13.92 -13.65 -3.42
C ASP A 81 14.48 -12.58 -2.45
N GLY A 82 13.91 -11.39 -2.41
CA GLY A 82 14.32 -10.29 -1.55
C GLY A 82 15.64 -9.61 -1.96
N THR A 83 16.15 -9.88 -3.16
CA THR A 83 17.44 -9.35 -3.63
C THR A 83 17.33 -8.08 -4.47
N THR A 84 16.14 -7.86 -5.05
CA THR A 84 15.92 -6.83 -6.07
C THR A 84 14.68 -6.03 -5.77
N VAL A 85 14.78 -4.71 -5.92
CA VAL A 85 13.67 -3.75 -5.81
C VAL A 85 13.32 -3.23 -7.20
N PHE A 86 12.04 -3.07 -7.46
CA PHE A 86 11.51 -2.35 -8.60
C PHE A 86 10.88 -1.05 -8.10
N SER A 87 11.04 0.03 -8.86
CA SER A 87 10.42 1.32 -8.57
C SER A 87 9.94 1.98 -9.85
N GLY A 88 8.83 2.73 -9.78
CA GLY A 88 8.24 3.40 -10.92
C GLY A 88 7.55 4.68 -10.53
N GLY A 89 7.35 5.59 -11.50
CA GLY A 89 6.76 6.87 -11.18
C GLY A 89 6.44 7.75 -12.39
N CYS A 90 6.52 9.05 -12.16
CA CYS A 90 6.14 10.09 -13.11
C CYS A 90 7.05 10.18 -14.34
N ASP A 91 8.27 9.65 -14.28
CA ASP A 91 9.17 9.52 -15.42
C ASP A 91 8.75 8.43 -16.43
N LYS A 92 7.64 7.72 -16.13
CA LYS A 92 7.04 6.68 -16.97
C LYS A 92 7.92 5.42 -17.10
N GLN A 93 8.93 5.28 -16.30
CA GLN A 93 9.88 4.18 -16.31
C GLN A 93 9.76 3.36 -15.03
N ALA A 94 9.94 2.04 -15.15
CA ALA A 94 10.26 1.21 -14.01
C ALA A 94 11.74 0.84 -14.03
N LYS A 95 12.40 1.07 -12.89
CA LYS A 95 13.79 0.70 -12.68
C LYS A 95 13.86 -0.56 -11.82
N MET A 96 14.74 -1.47 -12.22
CA MET A 96 15.13 -2.64 -11.44
C MET A 96 16.45 -2.33 -10.74
N TRP A 97 16.48 -2.49 -9.45
CA TRP A 97 17.63 -2.20 -8.61
C TRP A 97 18.05 -3.45 -7.83
N PRO A 98 19.19 -4.09 -8.20
CA PRO A 98 19.72 -5.23 -7.45
C PRO A 98 20.40 -4.74 -6.18
N LEU A 99 19.60 -4.42 -5.18
CA LEU A 99 19.95 -3.71 -3.95
C LEU A 99 21.11 -4.36 -3.18
N LEU A 100 21.00 -5.67 -2.96
CA LEU A 100 21.97 -6.39 -2.10
C LEU A 100 23.33 -6.63 -2.79
N SER A 101 23.39 -6.60 -4.10
CA SER A 101 24.63 -6.78 -4.86
C SER A 101 25.35 -5.47 -5.19
N GLY A 102 24.77 -4.31 -4.79
CA GLY A 102 25.35 -3.00 -5.10
C GLY A 102 25.34 -2.65 -6.59
N GLY A 103 24.52 -3.34 -7.38
CA GLY A 103 24.38 -3.09 -8.81
C GLY A 103 23.69 -1.77 -9.11
N GLN A 104 24.01 -1.19 -10.29
CA GLN A 104 23.36 0.02 -10.76
C GLN A 104 21.89 -0.28 -11.18
N PRO A 105 20.96 0.67 -10.98
CA PRO A 105 19.58 0.52 -11.44
C PRO A 105 19.54 0.52 -12.97
N VAL A 106 18.67 -0.33 -13.52
CA VAL A 106 18.43 -0.40 -14.97
C VAL A 106 16.94 -0.26 -15.25
N THR A 107 16.58 0.44 -16.34
CA THR A 107 15.20 0.54 -16.79
C THR A 107 14.75 -0.78 -17.40
N VAL A 108 13.64 -1.34 -16.90
CA VAL A 108 13.07 -2.63 -17.32
C VAL A 108 11.66 -2.53 -17.87
N ALA A 109 11.01 -1.37 -17.70
CA ALA A 109 9.64 -1.15 -18.17
C ALA A 109 9.44 0.31 -18.56
N VAL A 110 8.60 0.54 -19.59
CA VAL A 110 8.27 1.89 -20.08
C VAL A 110 6.78 1.96 -20.42
N HIS A 111 6.16 3.05 -20.00
CA HIS A 111 4.77 3.42 -20.30
C HIS A 111 4.69 4.80 -20.98
N ASP A 112 3.52 5.15 -21.49
CA ASP A 112 3.27 6.45 -22.10
C ASP A 112 2.81 7.53 -21.10
N ALA A 113 2.49 7.10 -19.87
CA ALA A 113 2.10 7.94 -18.73
C ALA A 113 2.68 7.40 -17.43
N PRO A 114 2.55 8.11 -16.28
CA PRO A 114 3.07 7.66 -14.99
C PRO A 114 2.69 6.22 -14.62
N ILE A 115 3.66 5.49 -14.08
CA ILE A 115 3.46 4.17 -13.46
C ILE A 115 3.06 4.42 -12.01
N VAL A 116 1.85 3.98 -11.65
CA VAL A 116 1.27 4.32 -10.34
C VAL A 116 1.29 3.16 -9.35
N ASP A 117 1.34 1.94 -9.85
CA ASP A 117 1.41 0.75 -9.02
C ASP A 117 2.08 -0.41 -9.76
N MET A 118 2.70 -1.30 -9.02
CA MET A 118 3.40 -2.45 -9.59
C MET A 118 3.48 -3.61 -8.60
N ALA A 119 3.64 -4.82 -9.12
CA ALA A 119 3.89 -6.00 -8.33
C ALA A 119 4.76 -7.02 -9.06
N TRP A 120 5.56 -7.76 -8.32
CA TRP A 120 6.23 -8.95 -8.82
C TRP A 120 5.29 -10.15 -8.76
N ILE A 121 5.30 -10.98 -9.79
CA ILE A 121 4.49 -12.21 -9.90
C ILE A 121 5.44 -13.41 -9.81
N PRO A 122 5.65 -14.00 -8.63
CA PRO A 122 6.64 -15.06 -8.43
C PRO A 122 6.42 -16.27 -9.34
N GLY A 123 5.17 -16.74 -9.45
CA GLY A 123 4.82 -17.91 -10.25
C GLY A 123 5.09 -17.76 -11.75
N MET A 124 5.26 -16.54 -12.24
CA MET A 124 5.52 -16.23 -13.65
C MET A 124 6.92 -15.63 -13.89
N ASN A 125 7.63 -15.23 -12.84
CA ASN A 125 8.86 -14.43 -12.93
C ASN A 125 8.68 -13.15 -13.79
N LEU A 126 7.56 -12.47 -13.62
CA LEU A 126 7.22 -11.25 -14.34
C LEU A 126 6.96 -10.09 -13.38
N LEU A 127 7.31 -8.89 -13.81
CA LEU A 127 6.86 -7.66 -13.20
C LEU A 127 5.56 -7.23 -13.90
N VAL A 128 4.51 -6.93 -13.16
CA VAL A 128 3.32 -6.25 -13.68
C VAL A 128 3.33 -4.79 -13.25
N THR A 129 3.05 -3.89 -14.19
CA THR A 129 2.99 -2.44 -13.97
C THR A 129 1.63 -1.92 -14.43
N GLY A 130 1.03 -1.05 -13.62
CA GLY A 130 -0.21 -0.34 -13.95
C GLY A 130 0.05 1.15 -14.13
N SER A 131 -0.53 1.73 -15.18
CA SER A 131 -0.25 3.11 -15.57
C SER A 131 -1.50 3.94 -15.84
N TRP A 132 -1.32 5.25 -15.81
CA TRP A 132 -2.34 6.21 -16.27
C TRP A 132 -2.50 6.25 -17.80
N ASP A 133 -1.65 5.53 -18.55
CA ASP A 133 -1.87 5.30 -19.97
C ASP A 133 -2.99 4.30 -20.27
N LYS A 134 -3.70 3.83 -19.23
CA LYS A 134 -4.80 2.87 -19.30
C LYS A 134 -4.36 1.47 -19.71
N THR A 135 -3.13 1.09 -19.36
CA THR A 135 -2.62 -0.25 -19.60
C THR A 135 -2.07 -0.91 -18.34
N LEU A 136 -2.16 -2.25 -18.32
CA LEU A 136 -1.26 -3.12 -17.57
C LEU A 136 -0.25 -3.70 -18.54
N LYS A 137 1.01 -3.72 -18.15
CA LYS A 137 2.05 -4.37 -18.93
C LYS A 137 2.78 -5.40 -18.06
N TYR A 138 3.10 -6.54 -18.65
CA TYR A 138 3.82 -7.64 -18.03
C TYR A 138 5.21 -7.71 -18.62
N TRP A 139 6.23 -7.74 -17.79
CA TRP A 139 7.62 -7.60 -18.19
C TRP A 139 8.45 -8.77 -17.72
N ASP A 140 9.10 -9.45 -18.66
CA ASP A 140 10.28 -10.24 -18.37
C ASP A 140 11.48 -9.28 -18.29
N THR A 141 12.09 -9.15 -17.13
CA THR A 141 13.16 -8.16 -16.87
C THR A 141 14.42 -8.39 -17.70
N ARG A 142 14.47 -9.49 -18.46
CA ARG A 142 15.54 -9.81 -19.41
C ARG A 142 15.27 -9.27 -20.83
N GLN A 143 14.07 -8.72 -21.07
CA GLN A 143 13.62 -8.23 -22.37
C GLN A 143 13.26 -6.74 -22.28
N GLN A 144 13.39 -6.03 -23.40
CA GLN A 144 13.06 -4.60 -23.48
C GLN A 144 11.61 -4.32 -23.83
N THR A 145 10.88 -5.33 -24.32
CA THR A 145 9.46 -5.21 -24.70
C THR A 145 8.59 -5.98 -23.73
N PRO A 146 7.35 -5.51 -23.46
CA PRO A 146 6.44 -6.25 -22.60
C PRO A 146 6.06 -7.59 -23.25
N VAL A 147 5.99 -8.64 -22.44
CA VAL A 147 5.51 -9.97 -22.91
C VAL A 147 4.01 -9.97 -23.15
N HIS A 148 3.28 -9.08 -22.49
CA HIS A 148 1.85 -8.86 -22.68
C HIS A 148 1.48 -7.44 -22.26
N THR A 149 0.53 -6.84 -23.02
CA THR A 149 -0.10 -5.55 -22.69
C THR A 149 -1.59 -5.76 -22.66
N GLN A 150 -2.20 -5.48 -21.51
CA GLN A 150 -3.64 -5.53 -21.29
C GLN A 150 -4.21 -4.11 -21.27
N GLN A 151 -5.16 -3.84 -22.16
CA GLN A 151 -5.89 -2.58 -22.16
C GLN A 151 -6.88 -2.51 -21.00
N LEU A 152 -6.88 -1.42 -20.26
CA LEU A 152 -7.84 -1.09 -19.20
C LEU A 152 -8.90 -0.11 -19.71
N PRO A 153 -10.11 -0.09 -19.11
CA PRO A 153 -11.16 0.85 -19.49
C PRO A 153 -10.81 2.29 -19.14
N ASP A 154 -10.01 2.52 -18.09
CA ASP A 154 -9.53 3.83 -17.69
C ASP A 154 -8.19 3.70 -16.95
N LYS A 155 -7.63 4.84 -16.50
CA LYS A 155 -6.35 4.92 -15.77
C LYS A 155 -6.30 3.90 -14.63
N CYS A 156 -5.20 3.19 -14.52
CA CYS A 156 -4.91 2.37 -13.33
C CYS A 156 -4.74 3.29 -12.12
N TYR A 157 -5.35 2.94 -10.99
CA TYR A 157 -5.15 3.64 -9.72
C TYR A 157 -4.47 2.79 -8.67
N SER A 158 -4.74 1.50 -8.65
CA SER A 158 -4.07 0.57 -7.75
C SER A 158 -4.20 -0.86 -8.28
N LEU A 159 -3.24 -1.70 -7.97
CA LEU A 159 -3.29 -3.12 -8.24
C LEU A 159 -2.80 -3.93 -7.04
N SER A 160 -3.21 -5.19 -6.96
CA SER A 160 -2.74 -6.11 -5.93
C SER A 160 -2.65 -7.53 -6.48
N VAL A 161 -1.53 -8.17 -6.21
CA VAL A 161 -1.25 -9.54 -6.66
C VAL A 161 -1.14 -10.50 -5.48
N LYS A 162 -1.90 -11.58 -5.55
CA LYS A 162 -1.72 -12.83 -4.77
C LYS A 162 -1.92 -13.99 -5.73
N HIS A 163 -0.83 -14.40 -6.39
CA HIS A 163 -0.88 -15.38 -7.47
C HIS A 163 -1.75 -16.60 -7.12
N PRO A 164 -2.70 -17.02 -7.97
CA PRO A 164 -2.96 -16.53 -9.35
C PRO A 164 -3.90 -15.29 -9.45
N LEU A 165 -4.31 -14.68 -8.34
CA LEU A 165 -5.20 -13.52 -8.36
C LEU A 165 -4.44 -12.23 -8.60
N LEU A 166 -4.90 -11.41 -9.57
CA LEU A 166 -4.58 -10.02 -9.74
C LEU A 166 -5.88 -9.20 -9.74
N VAL A 167 -5.92 -8.15 -8.95
CA VAL A 167 -7.04 -7.19 -8.90
C VAL A 167 -6.52 -5.81 -9.25
N VAL A 168 -7.26 -5.09 -10.10
CA VAL A 168 -6.94 -3.74 -10.55
C VAL A 168 -8.12 -2.83 -10.34
N GLY A 169 -7.91 -1.71 -9.67
CA GLY A 169 -8.87 -0.61 -9.56
C GLY A 169 -8.56 0.49 -10.55
N THR A 170 -9.57 0.93 -11.30
CA THR A 170 -9.45 1.97 -12.34
C THR A 170 -10.20 3.25 -11.99
N ALA A 171 -9.90 4.35 -12.68
CA ALA A 171 -10.45 5.67 -12.41
C ALA A 171 -11.97 5.76 -12.57
N ASP A 172 -12.55 4.95 -13.46
CA ASP A 172 -14.00 4.82 -13.71
C ASP A 172 -14.70 3.92 -12.68
N ARG A 173 -14.03 3.56 -11.56
CA ARG A 173 -14.50 2.70 -10.47
C ARG A 173 -14.71 1.24 -10.87
N ASN A 174 -14.18 0.79 -11.98
CA ASN A 174 -14.14 -0.64 -12.26
C ASN A 174 -13.07 -1.34 -11.39
N LEU A 175 -13.40 -2.53 -10.93
CA LEU A 175 -12.52 -3.48 -10.27
C LEU A 175 -12.38 -4.68 -11.20
N ILE A 176 -11.21 -4.82 -11.81
CA ILE A 176 -10.97 -5.83 -12.82
C ILE A 176 -10.13 -6.93 -12.20
N VAL A 177 -10.60 -8.14 -12.33
CA VAL A 177 -9.97 -9.34 -11.77
C VAL A 177 -9.40 -10.17 -12.90
N PHE A 178 -8.15 -10.57 -12.75
CA PHE A 178 -7.47 -11.49 -13.66
C PHE A 178 -7.08 -12.77 -12.91
N ASN A 179 -7.19 -13.89 -13.60
CA ASN A 179 -6.52 -15.11 -13.23
C ASN A 179 -5.19 -15.19 -13.99
N LEU A 180 -4.08 -15.07 -13.27
CA LEU A 180 -2.73 -15.04 -13.85
C LEU A 180 -2.30 -16.37 -14.50
N GLN A 181 -3.08 -17.45 -14.38
CA GLN A 181 -2.92 -18.64 -15.22
C GLN A 181 -3.36 -18.38 -16.67
N ASN A 182 -4.22 -17.38 -16.89
CA ASN A 182 -4.62 -16.86 -18.20
C ASN A 182 -4.74 -15.33 -18.16
N PRO A 183 -3.62 -14.60 -18.11
CA PRO A 183 -3.61 -13.14 -17.91
C PRO A 183 -4.14 -12.35 -19.10
N GLN A 184 -4.35 -12.98 -20.26
CA GLN A 184 -4.81 -12.32 -21.48
C GLN A 184 -6.31 -11.99 -21.47
N THR A 185 -7.07 -12.60 -20.55
CA THR A 185 -8.52 -12.39 -20.45
C THR A 185 -8.91 -11.95 -19.06
N GLU A 186 -9.84 -10.99 -18.98
CA GLU A 186 -10.45 -10.62 -17.72
C GLU A 186 -11.25 -11.81 -17.16
N PHE A 187 -10.97 -12.20 -15.93
CA PHE A 187 -11.75 -13.21 -15.24
C PHE A 187 -13.11 -12.66 -14.80
N LYS A 188 -13.10 -11.43 -14.27
CA LYS A 188 -14.33 -10.76 -13.80
C LYS A 188 -14.13 -9.24 -13.81
N ARG A 189 -15.19 -8.52 -14.15
CA ARG A 189 -15.25 -7.05 -14.01
C ARG A 189 -16.42 -6.68 -13.11
N ILE A 190 -16.17 -5.83 -12.14
CA ILE A 190 -17.11 -5.46 -11.08
C ILE A 190 -17.07 -3.93 -10.96
N VAL A 191 -18.22 -3.29 -10.95
CA VAL A 191 -18.31 -1.89 -10.54
C VAL A 191 -18.14 -1.83 -9.02
N SER A 192 -17.26 -0.96 -8.54
CA SER A 192 -17.00 -0.80 -7.10
C SER A 192 -18.31 -0.60 -6.32
N PRO A 193 -18.52 -1.29 -5.20
CA PRO A 193 -19.64 -1.04 -4.32
C PRO A 193 -19.57 0.33 -3.62
N LEU A 194 -18.41 1.00 -3.72
CA LEU A 194 -18.17 2.32 -3.16
C LEU A 194 -18.46 3.38 -4.22
N LYS A 195 -19.13 4.48 -3.79
CA LYS A 195 -19.67 5.49 -4.72
C LYS A 195 -18.63 6.45 -5.30
N TYR A 196 -17.49 6.59 -4.60
CA TYR A 196 -16.46 7.58 -4.94
C TYR A 196 -15.17 6.91 -5.40
N GLN A 197 -14.18 7.71 -5.73
CA GLN A 197 -12.91 7.30 -6.31
C GLN A 197 -12.22 6.20 -5.50
N THR A 198 -11.83 5.13 -6.19
CA THR A 198 -10.96 4.08 -5.65
C THR A 198 -9.56 4.62 -5.37
N ARG A 199 -9.01 4.30 -4.19
CA ARG A 199 -7.65 4.70 -3.79
C ARG A 199 -6.71 3.52 -3.70
N CYS A 200 -7.18 2.39 -3.19
CA CYS A 200 -6.35 1.22 -2.96
C CYS A 200 -7.18 -0.06 -3.07
N VAL A 201 -6.51 -1.14 -3.46
CA VAL A 201 -7.05 -2.50 -3.47
C VAL A 201 -6.07 -3.45 -2.79
N ALA A 202 -6.57 -4.51 -2.17
CA ALA A 202 -5.74 -5.55 -1.58
C ALA A 202 -6.37 -6.93 -1.77
N ALA A 203 -5.70 -7.82 -2.51
CA ALA A 203 -6.14 -9.20 -2.68
C ALA A 203 -6.07 -9.96 -1.35
N PHE A 204 -7.05 -10.82 -1.08
CA PHE A 204 -7.04 -11.67 0.11
C PHE A 204 -5.85 -12.64 0.08
N PRO A 205 -5.26 -12.96 1.24
CA PRO A 205 -4.20 -13.95 1.32
C PRO A 205 -4.59 -15.34 0.78
N ASP A 206 -5.88 -15.71 0.94
CA ASP A 206 -6.45 -16.97 0.43
C ASP A 206 -6.89 -16.90 -1.04
N GLN A 207 -6.70 -15.76 -1.72
CA GLN A 207 -7.04 -15.53 -3.13
C GLN A 207 -8.55 -15.59 -3.45
N GLN A 208 -9.43 -15.65 -2.44
CA GLN A 208 -10.87 -15.79 -2.62
C GLN A 208 -11.60 -14.47 -2.83
N GLY A 209 -10.89 -13.35 -2.80
CA GLY A 209 -11.49 -12.03 -2.93
C GLY A 209 -10.49 -10.90 -2.71
N PHE A 210 -11.02 -9.72 -2.46
CA PHE A 210 -10.22 -8.52 -2.27
C PHE A 210 -10.94 -7.46 -1.42
N LEU A 211 -10.15 -6.52 -0.94
CA LEU A 211 -10.60 -5.27 -0.33
C LEU A 211 -10.48 -4.14 -1.35
N VAL A 212 -11.38 -3.17 -1.26
CA VAL A 212 -11.29 -1.90 -1.98
C VAL A 212 -11.51 -0.74 -1.03
N GLY A 213 -10.64 0.25 -1.05
CA GLY A 213 -10.72 1.49 -0.28
C GLY A 213 -10.98 2.69 -1.19
N SER A 214 -11.75 3.66 -0.70
CA SER A 214 -12.07 4.88 -1.46
C SER A 214 -11.83 6.16 -0.67
N ILE A 215 -11.93 7.29 -1.37
CA ILE A 215 -11.83 8.62 -0.76
C ILE A 215 -12.97 8.95 0.21
N GLU A 216 -14.03 8.14 0.25
CA GLU A 216 -15.22 8.38 1.10
C GLU A 216 -15.14 7.80 2.51
N GLY A 217 -13.95 7.40 2.98
CA GLY A 217 -13.79 6.77 4.30
C GLY A 217 -14.61 5.49 4.42
N ARG A 218 -14.51 4.62 3.41
CA ARG A 218 -15.16 3.31 3.36
C ARG A 218 -14.24 2.28 2.76
N VAL A 219 -14.44 1.05 3.19
CA VAL A 219 -13.84 -0.16 2.62
C VAL A 219 -14.95 -1.12 2.20
N GLY A 220 -14.79 -1.71 1.04
CA GLY A 220 -15.59 -2.84 0.55
C GLY A 220 -14.81 -4.15 0.70
N VAL A 221 -15.50 -5.18 1.18
CA VAL A 221 -15.02 -6.58 1.23
C VAL A 221 -15.77 -7.34 0.17
N HIS A 222 -15.06 -7.92 -0.79
CA HIS A 222 -15.66 -8.59 -1.94
C HIS A 222 -15.08 -9.99 -2.13
N HIS A 223 -15.95 -11.01 -2.17
CA HIS A 223 -15.60 -12.39 -2.49
C HIS A 223 -15.89 -12.67 -3.96
N LEU A 224 -15.03 -13.45 -4.62
CA LEU A 224 -15.13 -13.74 -6.04
C LEU A 224 -16.14 -14.85 -6.34
N ASP A 225 -16.25 -15.83 -5.45
CA ASP A 225 -17.21 -16.91 -5.56
C ASP A 225 -18.64 -16.38 -5.35
N GLY A 226 -19.51 -16.66 -6.32
CA GLY A 226 -20.94 -16.30 -6.26
C GLY A 226 -21.67 -16.90 -5.07
N SER A 227 -21.25 -18.07 -4.57
CA SER A 227 -21.82 -18.72 -3.38
C SER A 227 -21.50 -18.00 -2.07
N GLN A 228 -20.54 -17.06 -2.07
CA GLN A 228 -20.12 -16.30 -0.91
C GLN A 228 -20.55 -14.81 -0.95
N GLN A 229 -21.46 -14.46 -1.83
CA GLN A 229 -21.92 -13.06 -1.98
C GLN A 229 -22.55 -12.48 -0.71
N ASP A 230 -23.15 -13.31 0.13
CA ASP A 230 -23.70 -12.95 1.44
C ASP A 230 -22.63 -12.47 2.43
N LYS A 231 -21.37 -12.81 2.18
CA LYS A 231 -20.21 -12.35 2.95
C LYS A 231 -19.69 -10.99 2.50
N ASN A 232 -20.16 -10.48 1.36
CA ASN A 232 -19.77 -9.15 0.87
C ASN A 232 -20.41 -8.06 1.75
N PHE A 233 -19.62 -7.06 2.09
CA PHE A 233 -20.12 -5.92 2.84
C PHE A 233 -19.26 -4.69 2.64
N THR A 234 -19.77 -3.55 3.05
CA THR A 234 -19.00 -2.30 3.14
C THR A 234 -19.10 -1.74 4.54
N PHE A 235 -18.05 -1.08 5.01
CA PHE A 235 -18.06 -0.45 6.31
C PHE A 235 -17.40 0.93 6.28
N LYS A 236 -17.79 1.76 7.23
CA LYS A 236 -17.25 3.11 7.44
C LYS A 236 -15.97 3.03 8.28
N CYS A 237 -14.95 3.77 7.90
CA CYS A 237 -13.71 3.98 8.65
C CYS A 237 -13.18 5.39 8.38
N HIS A 238 -12.12 5.82 9.05
CA HIS A 238 -11.47 7.12 8.83
C HIS A 238 -12.46 8.28 8.79
N ARG A 239 -13.23 8.42 9.89
CA ARG A 239 -14.22 9.48 10.06
C ARG A 239 -14.07 10.14 11.42
N ASP A 240 -14.39 11.44 11.48
CA ASP A 240 -14.43 12.22 12.70
C ASP A 240 -15.68 13.12 12.68
N GLY A 241 -16.71 12.73 13.42
CA GLY A 241 -18.02 13.38 13.33
C GLY A 241 -18.55 13.33 11.88
N ASN A 242 -18.68 14.50 11.27
CA ASN A 242 -19.14 14.66 9.88
C ASN A 242 -17.99 14.65 8.87
N ASP A 243 -16.75 14.77 9.33
CA ASP A 243 -15.58 14.78 8.45
C ASP A 243 -15.26 13.37 7.95
N ILE A 244 -15.01 13.28 6.66
CA ILE A 244 -14.75 12.03 5.94
C ILE A 244 -13.36 12.12 5.31
N TYR A 245 -12.54 11.09 5.56
CA TYR A 245 -11.16 11.05 5.12
C TYR A 245 -10.92 9.86 4.19
N SER A 246 -9.98 10.01 3.27
CA SER A 246 -9.61 8.96 2.33
C SER A 246 -8.98 7.76 3.04
N VAL A 247 -9.28 6.55 2.55
CA VAL A 247 -8.55 5.32 2.85
C VAL A 247 -7.39 5.23 1.86
N ASN A 248 -6.16 5.48 2.32
CA ASN A 248 -4.99 5.56 1.45
C ASN A 248 -4.25 4.23 1.31
N ALA A 249 -4.33 3.36 2.30
CA ALA A 249 -3.65 2.06 2.27
C ALA A 249 -4.50 0.95 2.90
N LEU A 250 -4.36 -0.24 2.33
CA LEU A 250 -4.93 -1.51 2.77
C LEU A 250 -3.84 -2.58 2.75
N ASN A 251 -3.54 -3.19 3.89
CA ASN A 251 -2.49 -4.19 3.99
C ASN A 251 -2.96 -5.38 4.83
N PHE A 252 -2.88 -6.58 4.28
CA PHE A 252 -3.12 -7.79 5.06
C PHE A 252 -1.93 -8.12 5.95
N HIS A 253 -2.22 -8.53 7.19
CA HIS A 253 -1.23 -9.11 8.07
C HIS A 253 -0.84 -10.49 7.53
N PRO A 254 0.46 -10.76 7.31
CA PRO A 254 0.90 -11.95 6.57
C PRO A 254 0.56 -13.28 7.28
N VAL A 255 0.44 -13.27 8.61
CA VAL A 255 0.19 -14.47 9.40
C VAL A 255 -1.29 -14.62 9.78
N HIS A 256 -1.94 -13.54 10.25
CA HIS A 256 -3.28 -13.63 10.84
C HIS A 256 -4.42 -13.47 9.84
N GLY A 257 -4.16 -13.01 8.60
CA GLY A 257 -5.20 -12.75 7.60
C GLY A 257 -6.15 -11.60 7.96
N THR A 258 -5.89 -10.89 9.04
CA THR A 258 -6.50 -9.61 9.40
C THR A 258 -5.85 -8.50 8.57
N PHE A 259 -6.37 -7.28 8.60
CA PHE A 259 -5.83 -6.23 7.76
C PHE A 259 -5.81 -4.86 8.44
N ALA A 260 -4.90 -4.02 7.97
CA ALA A 260 -4.79 -2.63 8.34
C ALA A 260 -5.48 -1.72 7.32
N THR A 261 -6.11 -0.65 7.80
CA THR A 261 -6.46 0.53 7.02
C THR A 261 -5.67 1.72 7.53
N ALA A 262 -5.18 2.58 6.64
CA ALA A 262 -4.54 3.85 6.99
C ALA A 262 -5.12 4.96 6.12
N GLY A 263 -5.27 6.16 6.67
CA GLY A 263 -6.02 7.21 6.00
C GLY A 263 -5.57 8.64 6.24
N SER A 264 -6.23 9.55 5.53
CA SER A 264 -5.95 10.99 5.56
C SER A 264 -6.30 11.65 6.89
N ASP A 265 -6.99 10.96 7.81
CA ASP A 265 -7.22 11.41 9.19
C ASP A 265 -6.01 11.22 10.11
N GLY A 266 -4.89 10.72 9.57
CA GLY A 266 -3.67 10.45 10.34
C GLY A 266 -3.74 9.19 11.22
N ALA A 267 -4.77 8.37 11.06
CA ALA A 267 -4.95 7.15 11.83
C ALA A 267 -4.72 5.87 10.99
N PHE A 268 -4.39 4.80 11.68
CA PHE A 268 -4.49 3.45 11.13
C PHE A 268 -5.28 2.55 12.09
N HIS A 269 -5.92 1.50 11.57
CA HIS A 269 -6.74 0.58 12.34
C HIS A 269 -6.58 -0.84 11.84
N PHE A 270 -6.67 -1.82 12.74
CA PHE A 270 -6.67 -3.24 12.37
C PHE A 270 -8.09 -3.80 12.42
N TRP A 271 -8.39 -4.68 11.46
CA TRP A 271 -9.73 -5.22 11.20
C TRP A 271 -9.67 -6.72 10.93
N ASP A 272 -10.75 -7.39 11.28
CA ASP A 272 -11.02 -8.76 10.87
C ASP A 272 -12.22 -8.77 9.92
N LYS A 273 -12.02 -9.17 8.65
CA LYS A 273 -13.08 -9.25 7.65
C LYS A 273 -14.12 -10.33 7.96
N ASP A 274 -13.68 -11.42 8.64
CA ASP A 274 -14.54 -12.57 8.88
C ASP A 274 -15.51 -12.34 10.05
N SER A 275 -15.05 -11.68 11.11
CA SER A 275 -15.93 -11.25 12.22
C SER A 275 -16.60 -9.88 11.96
N LYS A 276 -16.20 -9.18 10.89
CA LYS A 276 -16.65 -7.83 10.54
C LYS A 276 -16.40 -6.80 11.64
N GLN A 277 -15.31 -6.96 12.40
CA GLN A 277 -15.02 -6.13 13.58
C GLN A 277 -13.67 -5.39 13.44
N ARG A 278 -13.61 -4.21 14.05
CA ARG A 278 -12.34 -3.56 14.37
C ARG A 278 -11.71 -4.27 15.57
N LEU A 279 -10.43 -4.62 15.48
CA LEU A 279 -9.75 -5.46 16.48
C LEU A 279 -9.36 -4.66 17.71
N LYS A 280 -8.55 -3.63 17.57
CA LYS A 280 -8.23 -2.72 18.66
C LYS A 280 -8.74 -1.32 18.37
N VAL A 281 -9.25 -0.69 19.40
CA VAL A 281 -9.73 0.68 19.37
C VAL A 281 -8.61 1.58 19.83
N VAL A 282 -8.34 2.62 19.04
CA VAL A 282 -7.53 3.80 19.41
C VAL A 282 -6.04 3.61 19.15
N MET A 283 -5.69 3.78 17.90
CA MET A 283 -4.41 4.41 17.59
C MET A 283 -4.65 5.94 17.60
N SER A 284 -3.78 6.67 18.26
CA SER A 284 -3.84 8.12 18.23
C SER A 284 -3.52 8.64 16.84
N ARG A 285 -4.17 9.72 16.42
CA ARG A 285 -3.98 10.31 15.10
C ARG A 285 -2.67 11.07 15.04
N CYS A 286 -1.89 10.83 13.98
CA CYS A 286 -0.76 11.70 13.64
C CYS A 286 -1.26 13.08 13.23
N SER A 287 -0.40 14.07 13.30
CA SER A 287 -0.73 15.45 12.89
C SER A 287 -0.87 15.59 11.37
N GLN A 288 -0.30 14.66 10.61
CA GLN A 288 -0.36 14.59 9.15
C GLN A 288 -1.11 13.34 8.70
N PRO A 289 -1.69 13.34 7.49
CA PRO A 289 -2.23 12.14 6.84
C PRO A 289 -1.25 10.98 6.83
N ILE A 290 -1.77 9.74 6.83
CA ILE A 290 -0.99 8.57 6.49
C ILE A 290 -1.22 8.27 5.00
N THR A 291 -0.14 8.33 4.21
CA THR A 291 -0.21 8.19 2.75
C THR A 291 -0.05 6.77 2.27
N CYS A 292 0.77 5.98 2.97
CA CYS A 292 1.03 4.57 2.64
C CYS A 292 1.48 3.80 3.89
N SER A 293 1.40 2.48 3.81
CA SER A 293 1.81 1.59 4.89
C SER A 293 2.16 0.19 4.38
N SER A 294 2.87 -0.58 5.19
CA SER A 294 3.25 -1.96 4.86
C SER A 294 3.55 -2.76 6.13
N PHE A 295 3.18 -4.04 6.15
CA PHE A 295 3.73 -4.99 7.12
C PHE A 295 5.06 -5.55 6.61
N ASN A 296 5.98 -5.90 7.52
CA ASN A 296 7.13 -6.72 7.18
C ASN A 296 6.70 -8.19 6.93
N HIS A 297 7.67 -9.03 6.55
CA HIS A 297 7.42 -10.40 6.08
C HIS A 297 6.72 -11.32 7.10
N ASP A 298 6.91 -11.10 8.40
CA ASP A 298 6.31 -11.90 9.49
C ASP A 298 5.18 -11.16 10.25
N GLY A 299 4.91 -9.90 9.90
CA GLY A 299 3.87 -9.09 10.52
C GLY A 299 4.26 -8.47 11.87
N SER A 300 5.49 -8.66 12.32
CA SER A 300 5.97 -8.13 13.61
C SER A 300 6.22 -6.62 13.60
N ILE A 301 6.28 -6.01 12.41
CA ILE A 301 6.46 -4.57 12.21
C ILE A 301 5.41 -4.06 11.22
N TYR A 302 4.75 -2.96 11.59
CA TYR A 302 3.88 -2.21 10.71
C TYR A 302 4.48 -0.82 10.47
N ALA A 303 4.95 -0.57 9.23
CA ALA A 303 5.46 0.73 8.83
C ALA A 303 4.34 1.58 8.25
N TYR A 304 4.34 2.88 8.58
CA TYR A 304 3.42 3.84 8.00
C TYR A 304 4.10 5.21 7.80
N ALA A 305 3.75 5.88 6.71
CA ALA A 305 4.29 7.18 6.36
C ALA A 305 3.29 8.28 6.70
N SER A 306 3.70 9.23 7.52
CA SER A 306 2.91 10.41 7.91
C SER A 306 3.47 11.64 7.21
N CYS A 307 2.72 12.17 6.23
CA CYS A 307 3.11 13.33 5.44
C CYS A 307 1.88 13.97 4.79
N TYR A 308 2.06 15.15 4.18
CA TYR A 308 0.99 15.81 3.45
C TYR A 308 0.58 14.96 2.23
N ASP A 309 -0.72 14.73 2.05
CA ASP A 309 -1.27 13.85 1.01
C ASP A 309 -1.94 14.59 -0.15
N TRP A 310 -1.82 15.92 -0.18
CA TRP A 310 -2.37 16.80 -1.19
C TRP A 310 -3.91 16.79 -1.33
N SER A 311 -4.62 16.06 -0.46
CA SER A 311 -6.08 15.97 -0.49
C SER A 311 -6.81 17.30 -0.31
N LYS A 312 -6.14 18.27 0.32
CA LYS A 312 -6.65 19.63 0.55
C LYS A 312 -6.15 20.66 -0.45
N GLY A 313 -5.42 20.24 -1.51
CA GLY A 313 -4.86 21.13 -2.53
C GLY A 313 -3.54 21.78 -2.14
N ALA A 314 -2.90 22.42 -3.11
CA ALA A 314 -1.58 23.05 -2.93
C ALA A 314 -1.63 24.27 -2.00
N GLU A 315 -2.74 24.97 -1.95
CA GLU A 315 -2.98 26.17 -1.12
C GLU A 315 -2.93 25.86 0.39
N ASN A 316 -3.16 24.62 0.79
CA ASN A 316 -3.08 24.17 2.19
C ASN A 316 -1.74 23.51 2.55
N HIS A 317 -0.80 23.42 1.61
CA HIS A 317 0.53 22.90 1.86
C HIS A 317 1.41 24.01 2.45
N ASN A 318 1.92 23.80 3.68
CA ASN A 318 2.88 24.70 4.29
C ASN A 318 4.25 24.00 4.41
N PRO A 319 5.23 24.31 3.56
CA PRO A 319 6.54 23.66 3.58
C PRO A 319 7.29 23.77 4.92
N ALA A 320 7.02 24.82 5.71
CA ALA A 320 7.67 25.01 7.00
C ALA A 320 7.18 24.04 8.08
N THR A 321 5.97 23.50 7.94
CA THR A 321 5.34 22.59 8.90
C THR A 321 5.04 21.20 8.34
N ALA A 322 5.06 21.03 7.03
CA ALA A 322 4.85 19.76 6.36
C ALA A 322 6.10 18.89 6.51
N LYS A 323 6.12 18.09 7.58
CA LYS A 323 7.20 17.12 7.82
C LYS A 323 6.79 15.76 7.29
N SER A 324 7.67 15.13 6.51
CA SER A 324 7.51 13.73 6.10
C SER A 324 8.24 12.82 7.09
N SER A 325 7.54 11.85 7.65
CA SER A 325 8.10 10.89 8.60
C SER A 325 7.66 9.47 8.28
N ILE A 326 8.53 8.51 8.50
CA ILE A 326 8.22 7.08 8.45
C ILE A 326 8.28 6.57 9.89
N PHE A 327 7.22 5.92 10.33
CA PHE A 327 7.10 5.34 11.65
C PHE A 327 6.98 3.81 11.57
N LEU A 328 7.59 3.13 12.55
CA LEU A 328 7.49 1.69 12.73
C LEU A 328 6.74 1.41 14.04
N HIS A 329 5.60 0.76 13.92
CA HIS A 329 4.82 0.24 15.03
C HIS A 329 5.11 -1.25 15.20
N LEU A 330 5.24 -1.72 16.44
CA LEU A 330 5.35 -3.13 16.78
C LEU A 330 3.95 -3.62 17.21
N PRO A 331 3.19 -4.28 16.32
CA PRO A 331 1.86 -4.74 16.68
C PRO A 331 1.92 -5.80 17.78
N GLU A 332 1.13 -5.61 18.83
CA GLU A 332 0.87 -6.68 19.79
C GLU A 332 -0.06 -7.73 19.16
N GLU A 333 0.07 -8.99 19.57
CA GLU A 333 -0.81 -10.06 19.08
C GLU A 333 -2.30 -9.73 19.30
N SER A 334 -2.62 -9.06 20.41
CA SER A 334 -3.97 -8.59 20.75
C SER A 334 -4.53 -7.55 19.76
N GLU A 335 -3.67 -6.85 19.01
CA GLU A 335 -4.07 -5.84 18.03
C GLU A 335 -4.39 -6.44 16.65
N VAL A 336 -3.74 -7.54 16.29
CA VAL A 336 -3.76 -8.09 14.93
C VAL A 336 -4.37 -9.49 14.80
N LYS A 337 -4.50 -10.23 15.90
CA LYS A 337 -5.12 -11.56 15.90
C LYS A 337 -6.64 -11.46 15.95
N ALA A 338 -7.32 -12.22 15.10
CA ALA A 338 -8.77 -12.33 15.13
C ALA A 338 -9.26 -12.84 16.49
N LYS A 339 -10.35 -12.26 17.00
CA LYS A 339 -10.98 -12.75 18.23
C LYS A 339 -11.61 -14.11 17.98
N PRO A 340 -11.60 -15.03 18.97
CA PRO A 340 -12.27 -16.31 18.85
C PRO A 340 -13.75 -16.09 18.50
N ARG A 341 -14.26 -16.83 17.51
CA ARG A 341 -15.68 -16.81 17.19
C ARG A 341 -16.45 -17.47 18.35
N VAL A 342 -17.31 -16.72 19.00
CA VAL A 342 -18.28 -17.30 19.93
C VAL A 342 -19.29 -18.06 19.07
N THR A 343 -19.17 -19.37 18.99
CA THR A 343 -20.21 -20.24 18.44
C THR A 343 -21.39 -20.22 19.41
N THR A 344 -22.35 -19.31 19.19
CA THR A 344 -23.66 -19.45 19.83
C THR A 344 -24.30 -20.69 19.22
N SER A 345 -24.16 -21.83 19.91
CA SER A 345 -25.02 -22.98 19.66
C SER A 345 -26.44 -22.49 19.85
N LYS A 346 -27.20 -22.36 18.77
CA LYS A 346 -28.64 -22.21 18.84
C LYS A 346 -29.17 -23.46 19.56
N LYS A 347 -29.65 -23.26 20.80
CA LYS A 347 -30.51 -24.22 21.45
C LYS A 347 -31.87 -24.25 20.76
#